data_597cddfc1a47471128e415f72b4c37f9
#
_entry.id   597cddfc1a47471128e415f72b4c37f9
#
_cell.length_a   1.000
_cell.length_b   1.000
_cell.length_c   1.000
_cell.angle_alpha   90.00
_cell.angle_beta   90.00
_cell.angle_gamma   90.00
#
_symmetry.space_group_name_H-M   'P 1'
#
loop_
_entity.id
_entity.type
_entity.pdbx_description
1 polymer ?
#
loop_
_entity_poly.entity_id
_entity_poly.type
_entity_poly.pdbx_seq_one_letter_code
_entity_poly.pdbx_strand_id
1 'polypeptide(L)'
;MPPDRSGNAGVTASRNDDRLTTARRFEVQRAGVVLLAVAAAVNIGTGVTLSLRDPRRASDLWTMVEWCRDWLLRGRSLYTGADAFTDYPPNAVVLLSPLALVPDRWVVPLWTAGALTLTPVLPWLVMRCASPGIRDRASFGDRRPAALIAATLLYLCWAAPRTLLQFSLLSMTLACFAMVIADSRWMWSGLLLGLGLFKPHISGPIGLWMLITGRIRSLAVAIVIVALGVALYDARVSENPLDTALGWLRVLGRAYGGPDGLVGHTSIRAWAYTAVNDPVRADTVWIALAAVLLLALCSLALRDRSRALGDGGMAIPAMFGMWSLLALYHNGNNTILMLPAFAFLWFRTDRWMSPSYWIAMAALQAALAFDVPVRLSAVAPSLGWARVAIEQFDRVLVMATLMWVSVSWYRLTLVKPGSRD
;
A
#
# COMPACT_ATOMS: atom_id res chain seq x y z
N MET A 1 29.87 65.60 15.38
CA MET A 1 28.95 64.94 14.45
C MET A 1 28.20 63.87 15.20
N PRO A 2 26.85 63.93 15.32
CA PRO A 2 26.08 62.82 15.95
C PRO A 2 25.97 61.67 14.99
N PRO A 3 25.97 60.38 15.46
CA PRO A 3 25.81 59.21 14.60
C PRO A 3 24.37 59.14 14.03
N ASP A 4 24.29 58.86 12.75
CA ASP A 4 23.06 58.67 11.98
C ASP A 4 22.27 57.44 12.51
N ARG A 5 21.06 57.66 13.01
CA ARG A 5 20.13 56.61 13.55
C ARG A 5 19.13 56.10 12.54
N SER A 6 19.31 56.34 11.23
CA SER A 6 18.31 56.00 10.21
C SER A 6 18.31 54.56 9.74
N GLY A 7 19.27 53.70 10.19
CA GLY A 7 19.45 52.37 9.66
C GLY A 7 18.53 51.24 10.22
N ASN A 8 17.82 51.46 11.34
CA ASN A 8 17.18 50.37 12.07
C ASN A 8 15.66 50.17 11.80
N ALA A 9 15.00 51.12 11.15
CA ALA A 9 13.55 51.02 10.93
C ALA A 9 13.15 50.03 9.81
N GLY A 10 13.98 49.89 8.78
CA GLY A 10 13.68 48.99 7.65
C GLY A 10 13.83 47.50 7.96
N VAL A 11 14.73 47.15 8.89
CA VAL A 11 14.99 45.73 9.26
C VAL A 11 13.88 45.16 10.14
N THR A 12 13.23 45.99 10.97
CA THR A 12 12.14 45.55 11.84
C THR A 12 10.83 45.35 11.08
N ALA A 13 10.53 46.12 10.03
CA ALA A 13 9.34 45.94 9.21
C ALA A 13 9.39 44.66 8.39
N SER A 14 10.52 44.33 7.77
CA SER A 14 10.72 43.08 7.01
C SER A 14 10.57 41.83 7.90
N ARG A 15 11.08 41.87 9.14
CA ARG A 15 10.94 40.73 10.08
C ARG A 15 9.50 40.50 10.54
N ASN A 16 8.67 41.53 10.64
CA ASN A 16 7.25 41.39 11.03
C ASN A 16 6.41 40.80 9.88
N ASP A 17 6.65 41.20 8.64
CA ASP A 17 5.97 40.61 7.47
C ASP A 17 6.31 39.15 7.27
N ASP A 18 7.55 38.76 7.50
CA ASP A 18 7.94 37.33 7.46
C ASP A 18 7.28 36.50 8.57
N ARG A 19 7.11 37.06 9.75
CA ARG A 19 6.40 36.40 10.85
C ARG A 19 4.90 36.24 10.58
N LEU A 20 4.25 37.25 10.04
CA LEU A 20 2.82 37.20 9.69
C LEU A 20 2.53 36.23 8.54
N THR A 21 3.39 36.18 7.52
CA THR A 21 3.27 35.24 6.42
C THR A 21 3.50 33.82 6.90
N THR A 22 4.45 33.61 7.80
CA THR A 22 4.73 32.30 8.41
C THR A 22 3.56 31.84 9.29
N ALA A 23 2.99 32.73 10.11
CA ALA A 23 1.84 32.41 10.96
C ALA A 23 0.59 32.04 10.14
N ARG A 24 0.27 32.81 9.07
CA ARG A 24 -0.84 32.48 8.16
C ARG A 24 -0.64 31.15 7.43
N ARG A 25 0.57 30.86 6.96
CA ARG A 25 0.88 29.53 6.37
C ARG A 25 0.65 28.40 7.38
N PHE A 26 0.98 28.66 8.64
CA PHE A 26 0.78 27.72 9.74
C PHE A 26 -0.71 27.44 10.00
N GLU A 27 -1.56 28.45 9.98
CA GLU A 27 -3.00 28.30 10.22
C GLU A 27 -3.69 27.55 9.07
N VAL A 28 -3.34 27.85 7.82
CA VAL A 28 -3.87 27.16 6.64
C VAL A 28 -3.51 25.68 6.67
N GLN A 29 -2.28 25.34 7.02
CA GLN A 29 -1.86 23.93 7.14
C GLN A 29 -2.61 23.20 8.27
N ARG A 30 -2.83 23.87 9.40
CA ARG A 30 -3.60 23.33 10.53
C ARG A 30 -5.05 23.07 10.14
N ALA A 31 -5.67 24.01 9.48
CA ALA A 31 -7.04 23.87 8.99
C ALA A 31 -7.16 22.70 8.00
N GLY A 32 -6.21 22.58 7.07
CA GLY A 32 -6.15 21.45 6.12
C GLY A 32 -6.02 20.08 6.80
N VAL A 33 -5.15 19.95 7.81
CA VAL A 33 -5.00 18.71 8.57
C VAL A 33 -6.26 18.35 9.34
N VAL A 34 -6.89 19.34 9.99
CA VAL A 34 -8.15 19.12 10.72
C VAL A 34 -9.26 18.72 9.77
N LEU A 35 -9.37 19.37 8.60
CA LEU A 35 -10.37 19.02 7.59
C LEU A 35 -10.19 17.59 7.09
N LEU A 36 -8.96 17.19 6.79
CA LEU A 36 -8.65 15.80 6.38
C LEU A 36 -8.97 14.79 7.49
N ALA A 37 -8.67 15.12 8.75
CA ALA A 37 -8.98 14.26 9.87
C ALA A 37 -10.50 14.10 10.08
N VAL A 38 -11.26 15.19 9.93
CA VAL A 38 -12.74 15.15 9.99
C VAL A 38 -13.30 14.34 8.82
N ALA A 39 -12.82 14.56 7.60
CA ALA A 39 -13.25 13.78 6.43
C ALA A 39 -12.94 12.28 6.60
N ALA A 40 -11.77 11.96 7.15
CA ALA A 40 -11.40 10.60 7.49
C ALA A 40 -12.37 9.98 8.52
N ALA A 41 -12.65 10.70 9.61
CA ALA A 41 -13.57 10.23 10.65
C ALA A 41 -14.99 9.98 10.11
N VAL A 42 -15.49 10.90 9.27
CA VAL A 42 -16.81 10.75 8.61
C VAL A 42 -16.83 9.53 7.69
N ASN A 43 -15.80 9.34 6.88
CA ASN A 43 -15.70 8.18 5.98
C ASN A 43 -15.61 6.86 6.74
N ILE A 44 -14.81 6.81 7.83
CA ILE A 44 -14.75 5.64 8.72
C ILE A 44 -16.12 5.33 9.29
N GLY A 45 -16.78 6.32 9.89
CA GLY A 45 -18.10 6.15 10.46
C GLY A 45 -19.12 5.65 9.43
N THR A 46 -19.10 6.21 8.23
CA THR A 46 -19.94 5.76 7.11
C THR A 46 -19.63 4.32 6.71
N GLY A 47 -18.35 3.98 6.56
CA GLY A 47 -17.91 2.64 6.20
C GLY A 47 -18.34 1.59 7.23
N VAL A 48 -18.14 1.88 8.52
CA VAL A 48 -18.59 1.01 9.62
C VAL A 48 -20.10 0.83 9.58
N THR A 49 -20.84 1.93 9.48
CA THR A 49 -22.31 1.89 9.46
C THR A 49 -22.84 1.07 8.28
N LEU A 50 -22.28 1.24 7.10
CA LEU A 50 -22.67 0.48 5.92
C LEU A 50 -22.34 -1.01 6.05
N SER A 51 -21.17 -1.33 6.60
CA SER A 51 -20.73 -2.72 6.81
C SER A 51 -21.61 -3.46 7.81
N LEU A 52 -22.04 -2.77 8.88
CA LEU A 52 -22.91 -3.36 9.90
C LEU A 52 -24.37 -3.47 9.44
N ARG A 53 -24.85 -2.53 8.61
CA ARG A 53 -26.24 -2.54 8.08
C ARG A 53 -26.46 -3.56 6.97
N ASP A 54 -25.44 -3.77 6.13
CA ASP A 54 -25.52 -4.69 5.00
C ASP A 54 -24.30 -5.63 4.99
N PRO A 55 -24.34 -6.72 5.76
CA PRO A 55 -23.25 -7.71 5.84
C PRO A 55 -22.90 -8.34 4.47
N ARG A 56 -23.83 -8.32 3.48
CA ARG A 56 -23.58 -8.87 2.14
C ARG A 56 -22.51 -8.08 1.37
N ARG A 57 -22.27 -6.83 1.75
CA ARG A 57 -21.15 -6.02 1.20
C ARG A 57 -19.79 -6.56 1.57
N ALA A 58 -19.72 -7.45 2.56
CA ALA A 58 -18.50 -8.13 2.98
C ALA A 58 -18.23 -9.40 2.16
N SER A 59 -18.50 -9.40 0.85
CA SER A 59 -18.39 -10.58 -0.01
C SER A 59 -17.05 -11.30 0.15
N ASP A 60 -15.92 -10.58 0.10
CA ASP A 60 -14.59 -11.18 0.23
C ASP A 60 -14.36 -11.80 1.61
N LEU A 61 -14.86 -11.17 2.66
CA LEU A 61 -14.80 -11.71 4.02
C LEU A 61 -15.62 -13.01 4.13
N TRP A 62 -16.85 -13.00 3.62
CA TRP A 62 -17.70 -14.18 3.63
C TRP A 62 -17.15 -15.31 2.79
N THR A 63 -16.63 -15.02 1.61
CA THR A 63 -15.96 -16.01 0.76
C THR A 63 -14.79 -16.67 1.52
N MET A 64 -13.96 -15.87 2.19
CA MET A 64 -12.88 -16.42 3.00
C MET A 64 -13.37 -17.26 4.17
N VAL A 65 -14.44 -16.84 4.86
CA VAL A 65 -15.03 -17.61 5.96
C VAL A 65 -15.53 -18.98 5.46
N GLU A 66 -16.20 -19.02 4.29
CA GLU A 66 -16.65 -20.30 3.72
C GLU A 66 -15.47 -21.18 3.29
N TRP A 67 -14.42 -20.62 2.71
CA TRP A 67 -13.20 -21.38 2.41
C TRP A 67 -12.54 -21.96 3.68
N CYS A 68 -12.48 -21.15 4.75
CA CYS A 68 -11.99 -21.63 6.03
C CYS A 68 -12.87 -22.76 6.61
N ARG A 69 -14.20 -22.69 6.46
CA ARG A 69 -15.13 -23.74 6.86
C ARG A 69 -14.98 -25.01 6.04
N ASP A 70 -14.87 -24.86 4.73
CA ASP A 70 -14.65 -26.01 3.83
C ASP A 70 -13.37 -26.74 4.18
N TRP A 71 -12.27 -26.00 4.38
CA TRP A 71 -11.00 -26.60 4.76
C TRP A 71 -11.03 -27.16 6.19
N LEU A 72 -11.36 -26.33 7.21
CA LEU A 72 -11.20 -26.68 8.62
C LEU A 72 -12.27 -27.68 9.08
N LEU A 73 -13.55 -27.44 8.76
CA LEU A 73 -14.66 -28.20 9.28
C LEU A 73 -15.01 -29.39 8.38
N ARG A 74 -14.97 -29.20 7.04
CA ARG A 74 -15.40 -30.24 6.09
C ARG A 74 -14.23 -31.04 5.50
N GLY A 75 -12.97 -30.61 5.69
CA GLY A 75 -11.77 -31.27 5.15
C GLY A 75 -11.71 -31.26 3.62
N ARG A 76 -12.29 -30.25 2.98
CA ARG A 76 -12.32 -30.13 1.52
C ARG A 76 -11.09 -29.41 1.01
N SER A 77 -10.52 -29.90 -0.09
CA SER A 77 -9.53 -29.14 -0.83
C SER A 77 -10.15 -27.95 -1.55
N LEU A 78 -9.39 -26.84 -1.58
CA LEU A 78 -9.78 -25.62 -2.27
C LEU A 78 -8.99 -25.40 -3.57
N TYR A 79 -7.96 -26.21 -3.82
CA TYR A 79 -7.03 -26.00 -4.94
C TYR A 79 -7.04 -27.14 -5.95
N THR A 80 -7.63 -28.28 -5.61
CA THR A 80 -7.73 -29.45 -6.46
C THR A 80 -9.19 -29.72 -6.83
N GLY A 81 -9.40 -30.34 -7.98
CA GLY A 81 -10.74 -30.63 -8.50
C GLY A 81 -11.27 -29.59 -9.49
N ALA A 82 -12.47 -29.87 -10.04
CA ALA A 82 -13.12 -29.06 -11.04
C ALA A 82 -13.60 -27.70 -10.49
N ASP A 83 -13.95 -27.69 -9.20
CA ASP A 83 -14.52 -26.54 -8.49
C ASP A 83 -13.48 -25.74 -7.70
N ALA A 84 -12.17 -25.94 -7.97
CA ALA A 84 -11.10 -25.19 -7.33
C ALA A 84 -11.24 -23.69 -7.65
N PHE A 85 -11.42 -22.85 -6.60
CA PHE A 85 -11.86 -21.45 -6.77
C PHE A 85 -11.15 -20.44 -5.88
N THR A 86 -10.08 -20.83 -5.17
CA THR A 86 -9.45 -19.95 -4.17
C THR A 86 -8.21 -19.26 -4.72
N ASP A 87 -8.26 -17.93 -4.85
CA ASP A 87 -7.13 -17.09 -5.29
C ASP A 87 -6.12 -16.76 -4.18
N TYR A 88 -6.47 -16.98 -2.91
CA TYR A 88 -5.55 -16.86 -1.78
C TYR A 88 -4.65 -18.10 -1.65
N PRO A 89 -3.39 -17.94 -1.19
CA PRO A 89 -2.50 -19.07 -0.97
C PRO A 89 -2.94 -19.93 0.24
N PRO A 90 -2.51 -21.22 0.31
CA PRO A 90 -2.95 -22.15 1.35
C PRO A 90 -2.70 -21.65 2.79
N ASN A 91 -1.56 -20.99 3.04
CA ASN A 91 -1.25 -20.40 4.34
C ASN A 91 -2.24 -19.31 4.77
N ALA A 92 -2.94 -18.67 3.83
CA ALA A 92 -3.99 -17.70 4.13
C ALA A 92 -5.20 -18.38 4.77
N VAL A 93 -5.64 -19.51 4.21
CA VAL A 93 -6.77 -20.30 4.73
C VAL A 93 -6.46 -20.79 6.15
N VAL A 94 -5.25 -21.29 6.37
CA VAL A 94 -4.79 -21.73 7.69
C VAL A 94 -4.78 -20.58 8.69
N LEU A 95 -4.19 -19.45 8.34
CA LEU A 95 -4.10 -18.29 9.22
C LEU A 95 -5.46 -17.73 9.60
N LEU A 96 -6.38 -17.69 8.64
CA LEU A 96 -7.71 -17.10 8.83
C LEU A 96 -8.76 -18.13 9.29
N SER A 97 -8.38 -19.38 9.43
CA SER A 97 -9.28 -20.47 9.85
C SER A 97 -10.02 -20.24 11.17
N PRO A 98 -9.52 -19.48 12.16
CA PRO A 98 -10.32 -19.15 13.34
C PRO A 98 -11.65 -18.45 13.02
N LEU A 99 -11.74 -17.76 11.86
CA LEU A 99 -13.00 -17.17 11.40
C LEU A 99 -14.08 -18.19 11.10
N ALA A 100 -13.71 -19.42 10.75
CA ALA A 100 -14.64 -20.53 10.53
C ALA A 100 -15.49 -20.88 11.78
N LEU A 101 -14.91 -20.63 12.96
CA LEU A 101 -15.52 -20.95 14.25
C LEU A 101 -16.40 -19.81 14.78
N VAL A 102 -16.32 -18.64 14.15
CA VAL A 102 -17.10 -17.47 14.56
C VAL A 102 -18.54 -17.63 14.07
N PRO A 103 -19.57 -17.48 14.94
CA PRO A 103 -20.96 -17.45 14.50
C PRO A 103 -21.20 -16.30 13.50
N ASP A 104 -22.02 -16.54 12.47
CA ASP A 104 -22.24 -15.59 11.34
C ASP A 104 -22.54 -14.17 11.79
N ARG A 105 -23.40 -14.01 12.79
CA ARG A 105 -23.77 -12.69 13.35
C ARG A 105 -22.60 -11.88 13.88
N TRP A 106 -21.48 -12.52 14.22
CA TRP A 106 -20.30 -11.89 14.80
C TRP A 106 -19.13 -11.70 13.83
N VAL A 107 -19.14 -12.37 12.67
CA VAL A 107 -18.03 -12.32 11.70
C VAL A 107 -17.75 -10.88 11.28
N VAL A 108 -18.73 -10.18 10.73
CA VAL A 108 -18.56 -8.80 10.26
C VAL A 108 -18.27 -7.82 11.41
N PRO A 109 -19.00 -7.84 12.56
CA PRO A 109 -18.69 -6.97 13.69
C PRO A 109 -17.26 -7.15 14.23
N LEU A 110 -16.81 -8.39 14.46
CA LEU A 110 -15.46 -8.67 14.98
C LEU A 110 -14.38 -8.26 13.98
N TRP A 111 -14.56 -8.57 12.69
CA TRP A 111 -13.62 -8.17 11.67
C TRP A 111 -13.54 -6.64 11.55
N THR A 112 -14.69 -5.96 11.56
CA THR A 112 -14.74 -4.48 11.49
C THR A 112 -14.05 -3.86 12.71
N ALA A 113 -14.28 -4.39 13.92
CA ALA A 113 -13.60 -3.92 15.12
C ALA A 113 -12.08 -4.11 15.02
N GLY A 114 -11.62 -5.28 14.55
CA GLY A 114 -10.20 -5.55 14.29
C GLY A 114 -9.61 -4.57 13.26
N ALA A 115 -10.28 -4.36 12.14
CA ALA A 115 -9.85 -3.41 11.11
C ALA A 115 -9.76 -1.97 11.64
N LEU A 116 -10.73 -1.55 12.46
CA LEU A 116 -10.70 -0.23 13.11
C LEU A 116 -9.50 -0.05 14.03
N THR A 117 -9.08 -1.09 14.76
CA THR A 117 -7.86 -1.00 15.59
C THR A 117 -6.59 -0.90 14.74
N LEU A 118 -6.55 -1.53 13.57
CA LEU A 118 -5.41 -1.46 12.66
C LEU A 118 -5.32 -0.13 11.90
N THR A 119 -6.44 0.55 11.73
CA THR A 119 -6.52 1.81 10.97
C THR A 119 -5.57 2.90 11.49
N PRO A 120 -5.45 3.22 12.79
CA PRO A 120 -4.45 4.15 13.30
C PRO A 120 -3.04 3.55 13.43
N VAL A 121 -2.93 2.22 13.55
CA VAL A 121 -1.63 1.53 13.71
C VAL A 121 -0.82 1.59 12.42
N LEU A 122 -1.44 1.36 11.27
CA LEU A 122 -0.73 1.34 10.00
C LEU A 122 -0.05 2.68 9.66
N PRO A 123 -0.72 3.86 9.70
CA PRO A 123 -0.06 5.14 9.49
C PRO A 123 1.11 5.39 10.44
N TRP A 124 0.94 5.02 11.71
CA TRP A 124 2.00 5.12 12.70
C TRP A 124 3.22 4.25 12.34
N LEU A 125 3.00 3.00 11.89
CA LEU A 125 4.08 2.13 11.41
C LEU A 125 4.77 2.70 10.17
N VAL A 126 3.99 3.17 9.19
CA VAL A 126 4.51 3.78 7.97
C VAL A 126 5.39 5.00 8.29
N MET A 127 4.97 5.84 9.22
CA MET A 127 5.80 6.96 9.71
C MET A 127 7.08 6.49 10.38
N ARG A 128 7.01 5.45 11.20
CA ARG A 128 8.19 4.86 11.85
C ARG A 128 9.20 4.32 10.84
N CYS A 129 8.72 3.73 9.75
CA CYS A 129 9.56 3.25 8.65
C CYS A 129 10.13 4.39 7.82
N ALA A 130 9.37 5.47 7.61
CA ALA A 130 9.76 6.57 6.72
C ALA A 130 10.95 7.38 7.26
N SER A 131 11.14 7.43 8.57
CA SER A 131 12.20 8.23 9.16
C SER A 131 12.67 7.72 10.51
N PRO A 132 13.72 6.92 10.52
CA PRO A 132 14.44 6.58 11.76
C PRO A 132 14.99 7.84 12.48
N GLY A 133 15.32 8.91 11.74
CA GLY A 133 15.85 10.17 12.27
C GLY A 133 14.82 11.26 12.59
N ILE A 134 13.52 11.07 12.29
CA ILE A 134 12.47 12.04 12.67
C ILE A 134 12.27 12.10 14.19
N ARG A 135 12.64 11.06 14.95
CA ARG A 135 12.60 11.12 16.41
C ARG A 135 13.31 12.35 16.98
N ASP A 136 14.42 12.73 16.37
CA ASP A 136 15.26 13.82 16.89
C ASP A 136 14.93 15.19 16.27
N ARG A 137 14.18 15.23 15.17
CA ARG A 137 13.86 16.46 14.40
C ARG A 137 12.39 16.84 14.40
N ALA A 138 11.50 16.00 14.92
CA ALA A 138 10.11 16.38 15.11
C ALA A 138 10.01 17.42 16.24
N SER A 139 10.37 18.66 15.91
CA SER A 139 9.96 19.78 16.74
C SER A 139 8.43 19.72 16.86
N PHE A 140 7.88 20.06 18.01
CA PHE A 140 6.43 20.09 18.30
C PHE A 140 5.60 20.89 17.26
N GLY A 141 6.26 21.56 16.31
CA GLY A 141 5.67 22.30 15.20
C GLY A 141 5.62 21.58 13.85
N ASP A 142 6.21 20.40 13.70
CA ASP A 142 6.16 19.67 12.43
C ASP A 142 4.80 18.95 12.27
N ARG A 143 3.98 19.45 11.35
CA ARG A 143 2.63 18.96 11.08
C ARG A 143 2.57 17.88 9.99
N ARG A 144 3.71 17.57 9.36
CA ARG A 144 3.80 16.54 8.32
C ARG A 144 3.31 15.17 8.80
N PRO A 145 3.66 14.70 10.03
CA PRO A 145 3.13 13.46 10.55
C PRO A 145 1.60 13.45 10.66
N ALA A 146 1.00 14.52 11.15
CA ALA A 146 -0.46 14.61 11.30
C ALA A 146 -1.17 14.65 9.93
N ALA A 147 -0.61 15.36 8.95
CA ALA A 147 -1.13 15.40 7.58
C ALA A 147 -1.05 14.01 6.91
N LEU A 148 0.06 13.29 7.09
CA LEU A 148 0.19 11.94 6.57
C LEU A 148 -0.79 10.96 7.24
N ILE A 149 -0.98 11.06 8.55
CA ILE A 149 -1.98 10.28 9.28
C ILE A 149 -3.36 10.58 8.73
N ALA A 150 -3.74 11.86 8.60
CA ALA A 150 -5.04 12.25 8.09
C ALA A 150 -5.25 11.78 6.65
N ALA A 151 -4.27 11.95 5.77
CA ALA A 151 -4.32 11.48 4.39
C ALA A 151 -4.42 9.95 4.31
N THR A 152 -3.68 9.23 5.16
CA THR A 152 -3.74 7.76 5.23
C THR A 152 -5.08 7.27 5.76
N LEU A 153 -5.60 7.93 6.79
CA LEU A 153 -6.93 7.64 7.32
C LEU A 153 -8.00 7.92 6.27
N LEU A 154 -7.94 9.05 5.61
CA LEU A 154 -8.85 9.41 4.51
C LEU A 154 -8.82 8.34 3.41
N TYR A 155 -7.62 7.93 3.01
CA TYR A 155 -7.41 6.91 2.01
C TYR A 155 -7.98 5.54 2.43
N LEU A 156 -7.67 5.09 3.65
CA LEU A 156 -8.20 3.84 4.20
C LEU A 156 -9.73 3.85 4.31
N CYS A 157 -10.29 5.01 4.59
CA CYS A 157 -11.72 5.16 4.83
C CYS A 157 -12.54 5.36 3.58
N TRP A 158 -11.94 5.88 2.51
CA TRP A 158 -12.63 5.98 1.24
C TRP A 158 -12.93 4.61 0.62
N ALA A 159 -11.96 3.74 0.70
CA ALA A 159 -12.18 2.33 0.43
C ALA A 159 -12.94 1.65 1.60
N ALA A 160 -13.40 2.43 2.61
CA ALA A 160 -13.83 1.90 3.90
C ALA A 160 -14.91 0.82 3.83
N PRO A 161 -15.99 0.89 3.03
CA PRO A 161 -16.89 -0.24 2.91
C PRO A 161 -16.21 -1.47 2.33
N ARG A 162 -15.17 -1.29 1.52
CA ARG A 162 -14.40 -2.36 0.89
C ARG A 162 -13.09 -2.65 1.63
N THR A 163 -12.37 -1.63 2.11
CA THR A 163 -11.06 -1.79 2.75
C THR A 163 -11.15 -2.30 4.19
N LEU A 164 -12.15 -1.86 4.96
CA LEU A 164 -12.38 -2.37 6.32
C LEU A 164 -12.75 -3.85 6.33
N LEU A 165 -13.36 -4.33 5.25
CA LEU A 165 -13.74 -5.74 5.06
C LEU A 165 -12.70 -6.52 4.26
N GLN A 166 -11.56 -5.88 3.91
CA GLN A 166 -10.48 -6.46 3.14
C GLN A 166 -9.31 -6.87 4.02
N PHE A 167 -8.65 -7.92 3.59
CA PHE A 167 -7.46 -8.46 4.26
C PHE A 167 -6.18 -7.67 4.00
N SER A 168 -6.20 -6.74 3.03
CA SER A 168 -5.02 -5.92 2.64
C SER A 168 -4.50 -5.07 3.80
N LEU A 169 -5.40 -4.52 4.63
CA LEU A 169 -5.04 -3.73 5.81
C LEU A 169 -4.23 -4.56 6.83
N LEU A 170 -4.68 -5.77 7.13
CA LEU A 170 -3.97 -6.68 8.04
C LEU A 170 -2.60 -7.07 7.47
N SER A 171 -2.56 -7.51 6.20
CA SER A 171 -1.31 -7.90 5.53
C SER A 171 -0.29 -6.76 5.54
N MET A 172 -0.69 -5.55 5.14
CA MET A 172 0.19 -4.38 5.10
C MET A 172 0.65 -3.97 6.50
N THR A 173 -0.22 -4.03 7.51
CA THR A 173 0.13 -3.71 8.90
C THR A 173 1.18 -4.68 9.43
N LEU A 174 1.01 -5.98 9.22
CA LEU A 174 1.97 -7.00 9.63
C LEU A 174 3.33 -6.79 8.92
N ALA A 175 3.32 -6.53 7.63
CA ALA A 175 4.53 -6.28 6.85
C ALA A 175 5.27 -5.00 7.29
N CYS A 176 4.56 -3.90 7.53
CA CYS A 176 5.15 -2.67 8.05
C CYS A 176 5.70 -2.86 9.47
N PHE A 177 5.01 -3.62 10.33
CA PHE A 177 5.51 -3.93 11.65
C PHE A 177 6.78 -4.79 11.59
N ALA A 178 6.80 -5.80 10.71
CA ALA A 178 8.00 -6.59 10.44
C ALA A 178 9.18 -5.69 10.05
N MET A 179 8.95 -4.70 9.20
CA MET A 179 9.97 -3.74 8.76
C MET A 179 10.49 -2.89 9.92
N VAL A 180 9.62 -2.37 10.79
CA VAL A 180 10.00 -1.53 11.95
C VAL A 180 10.95 -2.25 12.91
N ILE A 181 10.73 -3.57 13.14
CA ILE A 181 11.50 -4.34 14.12
C ILE A 181 12.62 -5.20 13.51
N ALA A 182 12.83 -5.11 12.19
CA ALA A 182 13.72 -6.01 11.45
C ALA A 182 15.16 -6.01 11.99
N ASP A 183 15.67 -4.86 12.41
CA ASP A 183 17.05 -4.72 12.90
C ASP A 183 17.22 -5.14 14.36
N SER A 184 16.17 -5.02 15.17
CA SER A 184 16.24 -5.32 16.60
C SER A 184 15.75 -6.73 16.97
N ARG A 185 14.82 -7.29 16.21
CA ARG A 185 14.12 -8.55 16.52
C ARG A 185 13.85 -9.36 15.26
N TRP A 186 14.90 -9.83 14.61
CA TRP A 186 14.83 -10.51 13.31
C TRP A 186 13.84 -11.68 13.27
N MET A 187 13.73 -12.48 14.34
CA MET A 187 12.82 -13.62 14.41
C MET A 187 11.36 -13.19 14.42
N TRP A 188 11.00 -12.19 15.24
CA TRP A 188 9.65 -11.64 15.26
C TRP A 188 9.32 -10.91 13.96
N SER A 189 10.29 -10.22 13.38
CA SER A 189 10.16 -9.61 12.06
C SER A 189 9.81 -10.63 10.99
N GLY A 190 10.54 -11.75 10.97
CA GLY A 190 10.26 -12.85 10.05
C GLY A 190 8.90 -13.49 10.28
N LEU A 191 8.52 -13.72 11.56
CA LEU A 191 7.18 -14.22 11.91
C LEU A 191 6.08 -13.31 11.38
N LEU A 192 6.15 -12.00 11.66
CA LEU A 192 5.15 -11.03 11.20
C LEU A 192 5.08 -10.93 9.68
N LEU A 193 6.23 -10.95 9.00
CA LEU A 193 6.24 -10.96 7.53
C LEU A 193 5.63 -12.26 7.00
N GLY A 194 5.98 -13.42 7.54
CA GLY A 194 5.43 -14.71 7.14
C GLY A 194 3.93 -14.79 7.31
N LEU A 195 3.42 -14.27 8.43
CA LEU A 195 1.99 -14.09 8.65
C LEU A 195 1.39 -13.11 7.62
N GLY A 196 2.04 -11.98 7.32
CA GLY A 196 1.59 -11.01 6.33
C GLY A 196 1.54 -11.56 4.91
N LEU A 197 2.39 -12.55 4.58
CA LEU A 197 2.46 -13.19 3.26
C LEU A 197 1.24 -14.08 2.92
N PHE A 198 0.21 -14.11 3.76
CA PHE A 198 -1.08 -14.65 3.35
C PHE A 198 -1.72 -13.83 2.21
N LYS A 199 -1.25 -12.60 1.99
CA LYS A 199 -1.59 -11.77 0.83
C LYS A 199 -0.29 -11.28 0.17
N PRO A 200 0.40 -12.16 -0.60
CA PRO A 200 1.79 -11.97 -1.02
C PRO A 200 1.98 -10.74 -1.93
N HIS A 201 1.01 -10.36 -2.71
CA HIS A 201 1.09 -9.17 -3.55
C HIS A 201 1.05 -7.85 -2.73
N ILE A 202 0.62 -7.89 -1.46
CA ILE A 202 0.64 -6.73 -0.55
C ILE A 202 1.94 -6.71 0.28
N SER A 203 2.31 -7.82 0.89
CA SER A 203 3.46 -7.89 1.80
C SER A 203 4.78 -8.26 1.11
N GLY A 204 4.72 -8.84 -0.10
CA GLY A 204 5.89 -9.23 -0.90
C GLY A 204 6.88 -8.09 -1.17
N PRO A 205 6.45 -6.84 -1.45
CA PRO A 205 7.34 -5.69 -1.55
C PRO A 205 8.25 -5.49 -0.33
N ILE A 206 7.76 -5.74 0.87
CA ILE A 206 8.56 -5.71 2.10
C ILE A 206 9.54 -6.90 2.16
N GLY A 207 9.12 -8.09 1.68
CA GLY A 207 10.00 -9.24 1.52
C GLY A 207 11.17 -8.94 0.57
N LEU A 208 10.90 -8.31 -0.57
CA LEU A 208 11.94 -7.85 -1.50
C LEU A 208 12.86 -6.80 -0.85
N TRP A 209 12.32 -5.87 -0.08
CA TRP A 209 13.13 -4.94 0.70
C TRP A 209 14.05 -5.69 1.67
N MET A 210 13.56 -6.68 2.41
CA MET A 210 14.39 -7.50 3.30
C MET A 210 15.50 -8.24 2.56
N LEU A 211 15.20 -8.79 1.39
CA LEU A 211 16.18 -9.47 0.54
C LEU A 211 17.29 -8.50 0.11
N ILE A 212 16.93 -7.36 -0.45
CA ILE A 212 17.88 -6.36 -0.98
C ILE A 212 18.73 -5.78 0.14
N THR A 213 18.14 -5.52 1.30
CA THR A 213 18.84 -4.95 2.45
C THR A 213 19.61 -5.99 3.28
N GLY A 214 19.56 -7.27 2.89
CA GLY A 214 20.36 -8.35 3.52
C GLY A 214 19.79 -8.87 4.83
N ARG A 215 18.51 -8.68 5.09
CA ARG A 215 17.80 -9.20 6.27
C ARG A 215 17.37 -10.67 6.07
N ILE A 216 18.31 -11.49 5.60
CA ILE A 216 18.06 -12.87 5.17
C ILE A 216 17.54 -13.75 6.30
N ARG A 217 17.96 -13.51 7.55
CA ARG A 217 17.45 -14.30 8.70
C ARG A 217 15.96 -14.09 8.89
N SER A 218 15.46 -12.85 8.82
CA SER A 218 14.03 -12.55 8.90
C SER A 218 13.27 -13.17 7.74
N LEU A 219 13.82 -13.06 6.53
CA LEU A 219 13.21 -13.65 5.34
C LEU A 219 13.14 -15.18 5.43
N ALA A 220 14.17 -15.86 5.92
CA ALA A 220 14.17 -17.28 6.14
C ALA A 220 13.06 -17.73 7.11
N VAL A 221 12.89 -17.00 8.23
CA VAL A 221 11.77 -17.27 9.16
C VAL A 221 10.42 -17.07 8.45
N ALA A 222 10.27 -16.01 7.66
CA ALA A 222 9.03 -15.76 6.93
C ALA A 222 8.70 -16.91 5.97
N ILE A 223 9.70 -17.43 5.23
CA ILE A 223 9.54 -18.59 4.35
C ILE A 223 9.13 -19.83 5.15
N VAL A 224 9.75 -20.10 6.30
CA VAL A 224 9.38 -21.21 7.17
C VAL A 224 7.92 -21.10 7.64
N ILE A 225 7.46 -19.90 8.03
CA ILE A 225 6.07 -19.69 8.47
C ILE A 225 5.09 -19.95 7.32
N VAL A 226 5.39 -19.49 6.11
CA VAL A 226 4.56 -19.79 4.93
C VAL A 226 4.54 -21.28 4.64
N ALA A 227 5.72 -21.94 4.65
CA ALA A 227 5.84 -23.37 4.41
C ALA A 227 5.08 -24.20 5.46
N LEU A 228 5.15 -23.82 6.74
CA LEU A 228 4.36 -24.45 7.80
C LEU A 228 2.85 -24.27 7.56
N GLY A 229 2.41 -23.09 7.12
CA GLY A 229 1.01 -22.86 6.77
C GLY A 229 0.56 -23.78 5.62
N VAL A 230 1.37 -23.93 4.57
CA VAL A 230 1.08 -24.85 3.46
C VAL A 230 1.05 -26.31 3.97
N ALA A 231 2.05 -26.73 4.73
CA ALA A 231 2.11 -28.09 5.27
C ALA A 231 0.92 -28.44 6.18
N LEU A 232 0.46 -27.49 7.01
CA LEU A 232 -0.74 -27.64 7.83
C LEU A 232 -2.00 -27.75 6.97
N TYR A 233 -2.08 -26.95 5.89
CA TYR A 233 -3.18 -27.05 4.94
C TYR A 233 -3.25 -28.45 4.34
N ASP A 234 -2.14 -28.93 3.78
CA ASP A 234 -2.05 -30.23 3.10
C ASP A 234 -2.30 -31.41 4.04
N ALA A 235 -1.76 -31.34 5.26
CA ALA A 235 -2.00 -32.35 6.27
C ALA A 235 -3.49 -32.49 6.62
N ARG A 236 -4.27 -31.41 6.57
CA ARG A 236 -5.71 -31.44 6.86
C ARG A 236 -6.53 -32.07 5.72
N VAL A 237 -6.14 -31.83 4.47
CA VAL A 237 -6.86 -32.37 3.30
C VAL A 237 -6.21 -33.62 2.69
N SER A 238 -5.10 -34.09 3.27
CA SER A 238 -4.33 -35.26 2.82
C SER A 238 -3.85 -35.12 1.37
N GLU A 239 -3.42 -33.92 0.98
CA GLU A 239 -2.90 -33.62 -0.35
C GLU A 239 -1.37 -33.52 -0.36
N ASN A 240 -0.80 -33.56 -1.57
CA ASN A 240 0.60 -33.30 -1.78
C ASN A 240 0.86 -31.79 -1.92
N PRO A 241 1.85 -31.23 -1.22
CA PRO A 241 2.16 -29.79 -1.30
C PRO A 241 2.40 -29.28 -2.72
N LEU A 242 2.96 -30.10 -3.60
CA LEU A 242 3.17 -29.74 -5.00
C LEU A 242 1.85 -29.60 -5.75
N ASP A 243 0.92 -30.54 -5.54
CA ASP A 243 -0.40 -30.52 -6.19
C ASP A 243 -1.22 -29.33 -5.73
N THR A 244 -1.17 -29.01 -4.44
CA THR A 244 -1.78 -27.80 -3.86
C THR A 244 -1.19 -26.53 -4.46
N ALA A 245 0.15 -26.42 -4.55
CA ALA A 245 0.83 -25.25 -5.13
C ALA A 245 0.49 -25.08 -6.62
N LEU A 246 0.54 -26.17 -7.41
CA LEU A 246 0.18 -26.17 -8.82
C LEU A 246 -1.32 -25.87 -9.01
N GLY A 247 -2.16 -26.39 -8.12
CA GLY A 247 -3.59 -26.09 -8.08
C GLY A 247 -3.84 -24.60 -7.88
N TRP A 248 -3.21 -24.00 -6.88
CA TRP A 248 -3.29 -22.57 -6.64
C TRP A 248 -2.85 -21.73 -7.84
N LEU A 249 -1.70 -22.05 -8.46
CA LEU A 249 -1.24 -21.37 -9.67
C LEU A 249 -2.22 -21.51 -10.83
N ARG A 250 -2.86 -22.67 -11.00
CA ARG A 250 -3.90 -22.89 -12.02
C ARG A 250 -5.15 -22.03 -11.75
N VAL A 251 -5.57 -21.92 -10.48
CA VAL A 251 -6.70 -21.06 -10.09
C VAL A 251 -6.38 -19.59 -10.38
N LEU A 252 -5.18 -19.13 -10.02
CA LEU A 252 -4.73 -17.76 -10.35
C LEU A 252 -4.77 -17.53 -11.87
N GLY A 253 -4.26 -18.48 -12.66
CA GLY A 253 -4.29 -18.40 -14.12
C GLY A 253 -5.70 -18.30 -14.69
N ARG A 254 -6.68 -19.04 -14.13
CA ARG A 254 -8.08 -18.98 -14.56
C ARG A 254 -8.79 -17.70 -14.10
N ALA A 255 -8.65 -17.35 -12.82
CA ALA A 255 -9.34 -16.19 -12.23
C ALA A 255 -8.93 -14.89 -12.91
N TYR A 256 -7.69 -14.81 -13.39
CA TYR A 256 -7.10 -13.60 -13.96
C TYR A 256 -6.73 -13.73 -15.43
N GLY A 257 -7.00 -14.87 -16.05
CA GLY A 257 -6.56 -15.28 -17.38
C GLY A 257 -7.46 -14.86 -18.54
N GLY A 258 -8.28 -13.81 -18.43
CA GLY A 258 -9.13 -13.39 -19.53
C GLY A 258 -9.33 -11.87 -19.59
N PRO A 259 -9.77 -11.33 -20.75
CA PRO A 259 -10.04 -9.90 -20.89
C PRO A 259 -11.15 -9.42 -19.95
N ASP A 260 -12.15 -10.26 -19.66
CA ASP A 260 -13.27 -9.93 -18.77
C ASP A 260 -12.83 -9.78 -17.31
N GLY A 261 -11.79 -10.48 -16.89
CA GLY A 261 -11.21 -10.36 -15.55
C GLY A 261 -10.38 -9.07 -15.33
N LEU A 262 -10.17 -8.25 -16.35
CA LEU A 262 -9.27 -7.08 -16.29
C LEU A 262 -10.00 -5.75 -16.07
N VAL A 263 -11.32 -5.75 -16.11
CA VAL A 263 -12.12 -4.54 -15.87
C VAL A 263 -11.99 -4.11 -14.41
N GLY A 264 -11.55 -2.87 -14.19
CA GLY A 264 -11.36 -2.32 -12.84
C GLY A 264 -9.99 -2.62 -12.20
N HIS A 265 -9.04 -3.23 -12.93
CA HIS A 265 -7.70 -3.51 -12.40
C HIS A 265 -6.68 -2.44 -12.76
N THR A 266 -5.74 -2.18 -11.83
CA THR A 266 -4.65 -1.19 -12.01
C THR A 266 -3.45 -1.74 -12.77
N SER A 267 -3.48 -3.00 -13.21
CA SER A 267 -2.36 -3.70 -13.83
C SER A 267 -2.07 -3.24 -15.27
N ILE A 268 -0.78 -3.17 -15.65
CA ILE A 268 -0.34 -2.95 -17.04
C ILE A 268 -0.75 -4.11 -17.96
N ARG A 269 -1.14 -5.27 -17.42
CA ARG A 269 -1.71 -6.39 -18.17
C ARG A 269 -2.93 -5.95 -18.99
N ALA A 270 -3.80 -5.11 -18.41
CA ALA A 270 -4.95 -4.59 -19.11
C ALA A 270 -4.54 -3.71 -20.33
N TRP A 271 -3.44 -2.96 -20.25
CA TRP A 271 -2.91 -2.24 -21.42
C TRP A 271 -2.38 -3.19 -22.49
N ALA A 272 -1.69 -4.26 -22.09
CA ALA A 272 -1.22 -5.26 -23.05
C ALA A 272 -2.38 -5.89 -23.82
N TYR A 273 -3.48 -6.20 -23.14
CA TYR A 273 -4.70 -6.74 -23.78
C TYR A 273 -5.42 -5.74 -24.69
N THR A 274 -5.36 -4.45 -24.39
CA THR A 274 -5.91 -3.43 -25.30
C THR A 274 -5.04 -3.14 -26.50
N ALA A 275 -3.73 -3.36 -26.38
CA ALA A 275 -2.76 -3.12 -27.45
C ALA A 275 -2.57 -4.33 -28.38
N VAL A 276 -2.81 -5.54 -27.88
CA VAL A 276 -2.52 -6.80 -28.58
C VAL A 276 -3.78 -7.66 -28.58
N ASN A 277 -4.35 -7.89 -29.76
CA ASN A 277 -5.61 -8.67 -29.94
C ASN A 277 -5.45 -10.19 -29.70
N ASP A 278 -4.30 -10.66 -29.26
CA ASP A 278 -3.99 -12.05 -28.98
C ASP A 278 -3.68 -12.21 -27.48
N PRO A 279 -4.45 -13.00 -26.73
CA PRO A 279 -4.26 -13.16 -25.28
C PRO A 279 -2.88 -13.69 -24.89
N VAL A 280 -2.33 -14.65 -25.63
CA VAL A 280 -1.02 -15.25 -25.34
C VAL A 280 0.10 -14.23 -25.52
N ARG A 281 0.03 -13.45 -26.61
CA ARG A 281 0.97 -12.38 -26.86
C ARG A 281 0.82 -11.25 -25.86
N ALA A 282 -0.41 -10.89 -25.48
CA ALA A 282 -0.66 -9.88 -24.45
C ALA A 282 -0.07 -10.27 -23.11
N ASP A 283 -0.23 -11.54 -22.67
CA ASP A 283 0.40 -12.06 -21.46
C ASP A 283 1.92 -12.08 -21.56
N THR A 284 2.47 -12.45 -22.72
CA THR A 284 3.93 -12.42 -22.95
C THR A 284 4.47 -10.98 -22.83
N VAL A 285 3.82 -10.02 -23.46
CA VAL A 285 4.20 -8.59 -23.38
C VAL A 285 4.11 -8.09 -21.94
N TRP A 286 3.03 -8.39 -21.24
CA TRP A 286 2.85 -8.03 -19.84
C TRP A 286 3.96 -8.59 -18.95
N ILE A 287 4.24 -9.90 -19.03
CA ILE A 287 5.30 -10.56 -18.23
C ILE A 287 6.67 -9.94 -18.54
N ALA A 288 6.97 -9.72 -19.81
CA ALA A 288 8.24 -9.10 -20.21
C ALA A 288 8.38 -7.68 -19.64
N LEU A 289 7.35 -6.84 -19.73
CA LEU A 289 7.36 -5.48 -19.17
C LEU A 289 7.48 -5.49 -17.64
N ALA A 290 6.74 -6.36 -16.97
CA ALA A 290 6.80 -6.51 -15.52
C ALA A 290 8.21 -6.96 -15.05
N ALA A 291 8.82 -7.91 -15.77
CA ALA A 291 10.16 -8.41 -15.48
C ALA A 291 11.24 -7.34 -15.72
N VAL A 292 11.18 -6.63 -16.85
CA VAL A 292 12.12 -5.53 -17.16
C VAL A 292 12.03 -4.43 -16.11
N LEU A 293 10.82 -4.04 -15.73
CA LEU A 293 10.61 -3.04 -14.69
C LEU A 293 11.15 -3.53 -13.34
N LEU A 294 10.90 -4.79 -12.97
CA LEU A 294 11.44 -5.38 -11.73
C LEU A 294 12.98 -5.36 -11.73
N LEU A 295 13.62 -5.78 -12.81
CA LEU A 295 15.07 -5.78 -12.93
C LEU A 295 15.66 -4.36 -12.83
N ALA A 296 15.01 -3.37 -13.46
CA ALA A 296 15.42 -1.98 -13.36
C ALA A 296 15.31 -1.46 -11.92
N LEU A 297 14.22 -1.77 -11.23
CA LEU A 297 14.02 -1.37 -9.82
C LEU A 297 14.99 -2.10 -8.87
N CYS A 298 15.27 -3.37 -9.09
CA CYS A 298 16.29 -4.11 -8.35
C CYS A 298 17.68 -3.50 -8.55
N SER A 299 18.04 -3.19 -9.80
CA SER A 299 19.32 -2.53 -10.12
C SER A 299 19.44 -1.17 -9.45
N LEU A 300 18.37 -0.37 -9.47
CA LEU A 300 18.33 0.93 -8.80
C LEU A 300 18.44 0.79 -7.27
N ALA A 301 17.77 -0.20 -6.68
CA ALA A 301 17.79 -0.45 -5.24
C ALA A 301 19.16 -0.97 -4.77
N LEU A 302 19.80 -1.85 -5.54
CA LEU A 302 21.10 -2.43 -5.23
C LEU A 302 22.26 -1.43 -5.38
N ARG A 303 22.13 -0.47 -6.31
CA ARG A 303 23.17 0.56 -6.55
C ARG A 303 23.51 1.36 -5.29
N ASP A 304 22.57 1.55 -4.39
CA ASP A 304 22.80 2.28 -3.15
C ASP A 304 22.21 1.59 -1.92
N ARG A 305 22.59 0.32 -1.76
CA ARG A 305 22.15 -0.52 -0.65
C ARG A 305 22.44 0.10 0.72
N SER A 306 23.57 0.80 0.86
CA SER A 306 23.97 1.44 2.11
C SER A 306 23.00 2.54 2.55
N ARG A 307 22.45 3.31 1.59
CA ARG A 307 21.44 4.34 1.87
C ARG A 307 20.07 3.76 2.10
N ALA A 308 19.78 2.58 1.54
CA ALA A 308 18.55 1.85 1.79
C ALA A 308 18.39 1.42 3.26
N LEU A 309 19.49 1.31 3.99
CA LEU A 309 19.54 1.02 5.42
C LEU A 309 19.34 2.27 6.30
N GLY A 310 19.58 3.45 5.73
CA GLY A 310 19.49 4.73 6.43
C GLY A 310 18.20 5.50 6.08
N ASP A 311 18.42 6.75 5.75
CA ASP A 311 17.37 7.74 5.47
C ASP A 311 16.37 7.41 4.33
N GLY A 312 16.61 6.37 3.52
CA GLY A 312 15.80 5.98 2.37
C GLY A 312 14.87 4.79 2.61
N GLY A 313 14.70 4.35 3.86
CA GLY A 313 14.06 3.09 4.21
C GLY A 313 12.73 2.79 3.53
N MET A 314 11.93 3.82 3.20
CA MET A 314 10.64 3.64 2.52
C MET A 314 10.71 3.70 0.99
N ALA A 315 11.81 4.15 0.39
CA ALA A 315 11.90 4.26 -1.08
C ALA A 315 11.80 2.89 -1.77
N ILE A 316 12.48 1.87 -1.25
CA ILE A 316 12.46 0.52 -1.81
C ILE A 316 11.08 -0.12 -1.68
N PRO A 317 10.45 -0.20 -0.48
CA PRO A 317 9.06 -0.67 -0.37
C PRO A 317 8.09 0.12 -1.24
N ALA A 318 8.29 1.44 -1.39
CA ALA A 318 7.49 2.28 -2.26
C ALA A 318 7.61 1.84 -3.73
N MET A 319 8.82 1.72 -4.26
CA MET A 319 9.06 1.31 -5.64
C MET A 319 8.49 -0.08 -5.92
N PHE A 320 8.73 -1.06 -5.04
CA PHE A 320 8.20 -2.42 -5.21
C PHE A 320 6.70 -2.51 -4.97
N GLY A 321 6.12 -1.68 -4.10
CA GLY A 321 4.67 -1.55 -3.94
C GLY A 321 4.00 -1.03 -5.21
N MET A 322 4.56 0.02 -5.83
CA MET A 322 4.09 0.52 -7.12
C MET A 322 4.26 -0.49 -8.24
N TRP A 323 5.41 -1.19 -8.28
CA TRP A 323 5.63 -2.28 -9.21
C TRP A 323 4.58 -3.39 -9.03
N SER A 324 4.30 -3.79 -7.80
CA SER A 324 3.27 -4.79 -7.51
C SER A 324 1.90 -4.35 -8.05
N LEU A 325 1.50 -3.10 -7.83
CA LEU A 325 0.24 -2.55 -8.37
C LEU A 325 0.17 -2.59 -9.89
N LEU A 326 1.30 -2.38 -10.57
CA LEU A 326 1.35 -2.36 -12.03
C LEU A 326 1.51 -3.75 -12.64
N ALA A 327 2.30 -4.60 -12.01
CA ALA A 327 2.68 -5.90 -12.55
C ALA A 327 1.73 -7.03 -12.19
N LEU A 328 1.14 -6.99 -10.99
CA LEU A 328 0.28 -8.03 -10.47
C LEU A 328 -1.19 -7.66 -10.59
N TYR A 329 -2.04 -8.62 -10.26
CA TYR A 329 -3.47 -8.39 -10.18
C TYR A 329 -3.82 -7.56 -8.93
N HIS A 330 -4.45 -6.42 -9.15
CA HIS A 330 -4.92 -5.57 -8.05
C HIS A 330 -6.27 -4.91 -8.34
N ASN A 331 -7.18 -5.07 -7.41
CA ASN A 331 -8.38 -4.23 -7.31
C ASN A 331 -8.02 -2.87 -6.70
N GLY A 332 -8.83 -1.86 -6.90
CA GLY A 332 -8.65 -0.52 -6.31
C GLY A 332 -8.42 -0.52 -4.79
N ASN A 333 -8.86 -1.57 -4.08
CA ASN A 333 -8.63 -1.75 -2.64
C ASN A 333 -7.16 -1.98 -2.26
N ASN A 334 -6.31 -2.40 -3.21
CA ASN A 334 -4.89 -2.70 -2.98
C ASN A 334 -4.00 -1.46 -3.14
N THR A 335 -4.56 -0.32 -3.48
CA THR A 335 -3.85 0.97 -3.54
C THR A 335 -3.24 1.39 -2.19
N ILE A 336 -3.53 0.66 -1.10
CA ILE A 336 -2.82 0.73 0.19
C ILE A 336 -1.29 0.58 0.02
N LEU A 337 -0.83 -0.09 -1.04
CA LEU A 337 0.58 -0.18 -1.43
C LEU A 337 1.21 1.17 -1.82
N MET A 338 0.42 2.21 -2.06
CA MET A 338 0.94 3.56 -2.30
C MET A 338 1.36 4.30 -1.02
N LEU A 339 0.95 3.83 0.16
CA LEU A 339 1.29 4.48 1.43
C LEU A 339 2.80 4.65 1.66
N PRO A 340 3.66 3.65 1.41
CA PRO A 340 5.11 3.84 1.46
C PRO A 340 5.62 4.94 0.53
N ALA A 341 5.04 5.06 -0.68
CA ALA A 341 5.42 6.08 -1.64
C ALA A 341 5.06 7.48 -1.15
N PHE A 342 3.84 7.65 -0.65
CA PHE A 342 3.40 8.91 -0.07
C PHE A 342 4.26 9.27 1.15
N ALA A 343 4.53 8.31 2.05
CA ALA A 343 5.39 8.55 3.20
C ALA A 343 6.79 8.99 2.76
N PHE A 344 7.40 8.29 1.81
CA PHE A 344 8.70 8.67 1.26
C PHE A 344 8.68 10.08 0.69
N LEU A 345 7.72 10.40 -0.16
CA LEU A 345 7.61 11.70 -0.81
C LEU A 345 7.33 12.82 0.21
N TRP A 346 6.46 12.61 1.19
CA TRP A 346 6.14 13.60 2.22
C TRP A 346 7.30 13.92 3.15
N PHE A 347 8.12 12.93 3.53
CA PHE A 347 9.19 13.13 4.50
C PHE A 347 10.53 13.53 3.89
N ARG A 348 10.70 13.38 2.56
CA ARG A 348 11.96 13.71 1.87
C ARG A 348 12.03 15.09 1.25
N THR A 349 11.00 15.86 1.35
CA THR A 349 10.81 17.12 0.62
C THR A 349 11.39 18.37 1.27
N ASP A 350 12.29 18.25 2.23
CA ASP A 350 12.88 19.39 2.94
C ASP A 350 13.50 20.46 2.02
N ARG A 351 13.85 20.11 0.78
CA ARG A 351 14.49 21.03 -0.18
C ARG A 351 13.62 21.44 -1.38
N TRP A 352 12.44 20.83 -1.58
CA TRP A 352 11.65 21.00 -2.82
C TRP A 352 10.28 21.64 -2.57
N MET A 353 10.07 22.23 -1.43
CA MET A 353 8.77 22.69 -0.96
C MET A 353 8.28 23.93 -1.65
N SER A 354 7.97 23.83 -2.95
CA SER A 354 7.07 24.80 -3.56
C SER A 354 5.62 24.50 -3.13
N PRO A 355 4.76 25.49 -2.95
CA PRO A 355 3.33 25.27 -2.69
C PRO A 355 2.68 24.36 -3.73
N SER A 356 3.11 24.41 -5.00
CA SER A 356 2.67 23.56 -6.09
C SER A 356 2.97 22.06 -5.86
N TYR A 357 4.07 21.71 -5.23
CA TYR A 357 4.38 20.32 -4.87
C TYR A 357 3.35 19.76 -3.88
N TRP A 358 3.03 20.51 -2.82
CA TRP A 358 2.04 20.10 -1.83
C TRP A 358 0.65 19.96 -2.42
N ILE A 359 0.27 20.89 -3.30
CA ILE A 359 -1.01 20.82 -4.01
C ILE A 359 -1.05 19.57 -4.89
N ALA A 360 0.02 19.28 -5.64
CA ALA A 360 0.09 18.10 -6.50
C ALA A 360 0.01 16.80 -5.68
N MET A 361 0.72 16.72 -4.54
CA MET A 361 0.66 15.55 -3.66
C MET A 361 -0.73 15.37 -3.04
N ALA A 362 -1.34 16.45 -2.56
CA ALA A 362 -2.68 16.41 -1.99
C ALA A 362 -3.73 16.04 -3.05
N ALA A 363 -3.62 16.59 -4.27
CA ALA A 363 -4.51 16.28 -5.38
C ALA A 363 -4.37 14.81 -5.81
N LEU A 364 -3.14 14.29 -5.90
CA LEU A 364 -2.88 12.89 -6.21
C LEU A 364 -3.49 11.95 -5.17
N GLN A 365 -3.27 12.24 -3.88
CA GLN A 365 -3.84 11.47 -2.78
C GLN A 365 -5.37 11.55 -2.76
N ALA A 366 -5.93 12.73 -3.01
CA ALA A 366 -7.38 12.91 -3.08
C ALA A 366 -7.98 12.15 -4.28
N ALA A 367 -7.37 12.23 -5.46
CA ALA A 367 -7.84 11.53 -6.65
C ALA A 367 -7.92 10.02 -6.42
N LEU A 368 -6.88 9.45 -5.78
CA LEU A 368 -6.85 8.04 -5.43
C LEU A 368 -7.78 7.69 -4.26
N ALA A 369 -7.83 8.55 -3.23
CA ALA A 369 -8.70 8.34 -2.08
C ALA A 369 -10.18 8.41 -2.47
N PHE A 370 -10.57 9.28 -3.36
CA PHE A 370 -11.97 9.44 -3.77
C PHE A 370 -12.38 8.57 -4.94
N ASP A 371 -11.50 7.68 -5.39
CA ASP A 371 -11.77 6.79 -6.52
C ASP A 371 -12.41 7.57 -7.69
N VAL A 372 -11.87 8.76 -7.92
CA VAL A 372 -12.42 9.76 -8.86
C VAL A 372 -12.64 9.14 -10.25
N PRO A 373 -11.71 8.32 -10.78
CA PRO A 373 -11.91 7.69 -12.08
C PRO A 373 -13.13 6.78 -12.14
N VAL A 374 -13.31 5.90 -11.15
CA VAL A 374 -14.46 4.97 -11.12
C VAL A 374 -15.79 5.71 -11.01
N ARG A 375 -15.83 6.81 -10.27
CA ARG A 375 -17.04 7.64 -10.18
C ARG A 375 -17.33 8.40 -11.45
N LEU A 376 -16.32 8.96 -12.09
CA LEU A 376 -16.47 9.63 -13.36
C LEU A 376 -16.91 8.66 -14.46
N SER A 377 -16.40 7.44 -14.49
CA SER A 377 -16.84 6.41 -15.43
C SER A 377 -18.29 6.01 -15.22
N ALA A 378 -18.77 5.98 -13.98
CA ALA A 378 -20.16 5.69 -13.64
C ALA A 378 -21.14 6.80 -14.05
N VAL A 379 -20.67 8.07 -14.00
CA VAL A 379 -21.49 9.25 -14.36
C VAL A 379 -21.50 9.51 -15.89
N ALA A 380 -20.48 9.04 -16.59
CA ALA A 380 -20.30 9.32 -18.02
C ALA A 380 -20.23 8.06 -18.90
N PRO A 381 -21.22 7.14 -18.83
CA PRO A 381 -21.18 5.91 -19.62
C PRO A 381 -21.23 6.15 -21.13
N SER A 382 -21.70 7.32 -21.57
CA SER A 382 -21.83 7.71 -22.98
C SER A 382 -20.57 8.35 -23.61
N LEU A 383 -19.50 8.59 -22.82
CA LEU A 383 -18.34 9.34 -23.28
C LEU A 383 -17.28 8.49 -24.01
N GLY A 384 -17.63 7.34 -24.61
CA GLY A 384 -16.76 6.58 -25.54
C GLY A 384 -15.28 6.51 -25.11
N TRP A 385 -14.38 7.18 -25.83
CA TRP A 385 -12.97 7.23 -25.54
C TRP A 385 -12.60 7.84 -24.17
N ALA A 386 -13.43 8.76 -23.65
CA ALA A 386 -13.19 9.37 -22.35
C ALA A 386 -13.36 8.36 -21.21
N ARG A 387 -14.28 7.38 -21.36
CA ARG A 387 -14.41 6.27 -20.42
C ARG A 387 -13.10 5.46 -20.34
N VAL A 388 -12.53 5.11 -21.49
CA VAL A 388 -11.26 4.38 -21.54
C VAL A 388 -10.13 5.19 -20.87
N ALA A 389 -10.05 6.50 -21.15
CA ALA A 389 -9.06 7.38 -20.52
C ALA A 389 -9.24 7.47 -19.00
N ILE A 390 -10.49 7.54 -18.52
CA ILE A 390 -10.83 7.57 -17.10
C ILE A 390 -10.46 6.25 -16.42
N GLU A 391 -10.79 5.11 -17.03
CA GLU A 391 -10.44 3.79 -16.52
C GLU A 391 -8.91 3.54 -16.49
N GLN A 392 -8.15 4.20 -17.38
CA GLN A 392 -6.69 4.14 -17.40
C GLN A 392 -6.02 5.12 -16.42
N PHE A 393 -6.76 6.08 -15.88
CA PHE A 393 -6.20 7.18 -15.09
C PHE A 393 -5.47 6.68 -13.84
N ASP A 394 -6.01 5.70 -13.12
CA ASP A 394 -5.36 5.11 -11.94
C ASP A 394 -3.99 4.51 -12.26
N ARG A 395 -3.88 3.85 -13.42
CA ARG A 395 -2.61 3.26 -13.90
C ARG A 395 -1.59 4.32 -14.21
N VAL A 396 -2.02 5.40 -14.85
CA VAL A 396 -1.18 6.57 -15.16
C VAL A 396 -0.70 7.22 -13.86
N LEU A 397 -1.57 7.36 -12.86
CA LEU A 397 -1.21 7.90 -11.55
C LEU A 397 -0.19 7.03 -10.81
N VAL A 398 -0.40 5.71 -10.81
CA VAL A 398 0.55 4.76 -10.19
C VAL A 398 1.90 4.81 -10.92
N MET A 399 1.91 4.83 -12.26
CA MET A 399 3.13 4.95 -13.06
C MET A 399 3.86 6.27 -12.79
N ALA A 400 3.15 7.39 -12.80
CA ALA A 400 3.71 8.70 -12.50
C ALA A 400 4.31 8.76 -11.09
N THR A 401 3.62 8.15 -10.11
CA THR A 401 4.12 8.04 -8.74
C THR A 401 5.38 7.19 -8.66
N LEU A 402 5.42 6.05 -9.35
CA LEU A 402 6.61 5.20 -9.43
C LEU A 402 7.80 5.96 -10.04
N MET A 403 7.59 6.65 -11.15
CA MET A 403 8.62 7.47 -11.78
C MET A 403 9.11 8.56 -10.81
N TRP A 404 8.20 9.23 -10.14
CA TRP A 404 8.54 10.30 -9.19
C TRP A 404 9.36 9.78 -8.00
N VAL A 405 8.96 8.67 -7.39
CA VAL A 405 9.73 8.02 -6.32
C VAL A 405 11.11 7.59 -6.81
N SER A 406 11.18 6.95 -7.98
CA SER A 406 12.44 6.47 -8.56
C SER A 406 13.40 7.61 -8.89
N VAL A 407 12.92 8.69 -9.51
CA VAL A 407 13.73 9.89 -9.81
C VAL A 407 14.15 10.59 -8.52
N SER A 408 13.27 10.70 -7.54
CA SER A 408 13.61 11.29 -6.22
C SER A 408 14.68 10.47 -5.52
N TRP A 409 14.57 9.15 -5.54
CA TRP A 409 15.59 8.25 -5.01
C TRP A 409 16.92 8.40 -5.75
N TYR A 410 16.92 8.35 -7.08
CA TYR A 410 18.11 8.51 -7.91
C TYR A 410 18.84 9.83 -7.62
N ARG A 411 18.12 10.95 -7.54
CA ARG A 411 18.71 12.26 -7.21
C ARG A 411 19.35 12.27 -5.82
N LEU A 412 18.76 11.60 -4.84
CA LEU A 412 19.36 11.44 -3.51
C LEU A 412 20.69 10.66 -3.58
N THR A 413 20.80 9.70 -4.51
CA THR A 413 22.03 8.90 -4.68
C THR A 413 23.15 9.69 -5.35
N LEU A 414 22.86 10.77 -6.08
CA LEU A 414 23.87 11.62 -6.72
C LEU A 414 24.49 12.64 -5.75
N VAL A 415 23.83 12.97 -4.65
CA VAL A 415 24.37 13.92 -3.64
C VAL A 415 25.40 13.20 -2.80
N LYS A 416 26.69 13.58 -2.93
CA LYS A 416 27.80 12.99 -2.16
C LYS A 416 27.54 13.12 -0.65
N PRO A 417 27.77 12.06 0.15
CA PRO A 417 27.77 12.17 1.59
C PRO A 417 28.95 13.07 1.99
N GLY A 418 28.69 14.25 2.49
CA GLY A 418 29.74 15.21 2.89
C GLY A 418 29.55 16.64 2.35
N SER A 419 28.65 16.88 1.39
CA SER A 419 28.31 18.23 0.92
C SER A 419 27.15 18.88 1.70
N ARG A 420 26.91 18.43 2.92
CA ARG A 420 25.91 18.98 3.83
C ARG A 420 26.60 19.77 4.94
N ASP A 421 27.20 20.88 4.57
CA ASP A 421 27.54 21.94 5.50
C ASP A 421 26.46 23.03 5.47
#